data_6fd2d7c1b71cb54d00e4f5a517dff6e1
#
_entry.id   6fd2d7c1b71cb54d00e4f5a517dff6e1
#
_cell.length_a   1.000
_cell.length_b   1.000
_cell.length_c   1.000
_cell.angle_alpha   90.00
_cell.angle_beta   90.00
_cell.angle_gamma   90.00
#
_symmetry.space_group_name_H-M   'P 1'
#
loop_
_entity.id
_entity.type
_entity.pdbx_description
1 polymer ?
#
loop_
_entity_poly.entity_id
_entity_poly.type
_entity_poly.pdbx_seq_one_letter_code
_entity_poly.pdbx_strand_id
1 'polypeptide(L)'
;DGIVHNAGILGDRFSIAQYDAVQWQRVMHVNVTAAFALTQVLLPLVGQSDDGSIIFTSSGVGRTGRAFWGAYAVSKFATEGLSQVLADEHRESGPRVNCVNPGATRTGMRLAAFPAEDRDALKTPEEILPTYMYLLGSDSRGVTGQSLDAQ
;
A
#
# COMPACT_ATOMS: atom_id res chain seq x y z
N ASP A 1 -13.54 -11.53 -5.74
CA ASP A 1 -12.37 -12.39 -5.48
C ASP A 1 -11.20 -11.61 -4.89
N GLY A 2 -10.94 -10.35 -5.31
CA GLY A 2 -9.79 -9.61 -4.80
C GLY A 2 -10.00 -8.11 -4.69
N ILE A 3 -9.21 -7.48 -3.81
CA ILE A 3 -9.16 -6.02 -3.61
C ILE A 3 -7.72 -5.56 -3.70
N VAL A 4 -7.47 -4.46 -4.42
CA VAL A 4 -6.19 -3.76 -4.38
C VAL A 4 -6.41 -2.34 -3.85
N HIS A 5 -5.96 -2.08 -2.63
CA HIS A 5 -5.92 -0.76 -2.03
C HIS A 5 -4.70 0.00 -2.55
N ASN A 6 -4.86 0.64 -3.71
CA ASN A 6 -3.78 1.37 -4.38
C ASN A 6 -3.91 2.89 -4.24
N ALA A 7 -5.11 3.41 -3.96
CA ALA A 7 -5.33 4.84 -3.82
C ALA A 7 -4.43 5.43 -2.72
N GLY A 8 -3.78 6.55 -3.03
CA GLY A 8 -2.93 7.23 -2.07
C GLY A 8 -2.46 8.58 -2.57
N ILE A 9 -2.14 9.46 -1.65
CA ILE A 9 -1.56 10.78 -1.92
C ILE A 9 -0.26 10.95 -1.15
N LEU A 10 0.68 11.69 -1.73
CA LEU A 10 1.99 11.97 -1.13
C LEU A 10 1.88 12.96 0.04
N GLY A 11 1.05 13.99 -0.10
CA GLY A 11 1.05 15.15 0.78
C GLY A 11 2.33 15.97 0.65
N ASP A 12 2.55 16.83 1.62
CA ASP A 12 3.71 17.73 1.64
C ASP A 12 4.97 17.02 2.17
N ARG A 13 6.13 17.51 1.74
CA ARG A 13 7.44 17.02 2.19
C ARG A 13 8.12 18.04 3.12
N PHE A 14 7.61 18.13 4.34
CA PHE A 14 8.14 19.00 5.40
C PHE A 14 8.64 18.21 6.61
N SER A 15 9.38 18.87 7.48
CA SER A 15 9.70 18.32 8.80
C SER A 15 8.43 18.14 9.62
N ILE A 16 8.41 17.20 10.55
CA ILE A 16 7.24 16.98 11.42
C ILE A 16 6.87 18.26 12.19
N ALA A 17 7.87 19.03 12.63
CA ALA A 17 7.64 20.28 13.36
C ALA A 17 6.91 21.36 12.56
N GLN A 18 6.96 21.29 11.23
CA GLN A 18 6.37 22.27 10.31
C GLN A 18 5.24 21.69 9.46
N TYR A 19 4.86 20.42 9.72
CA TYR A 19 3.85 19.77 8.92
C TYR A 19 2.45 20.32 9.22
N ASP A 20 1.73 20.71 8.18
CA ASP A 20 0.36 21.22 8.33
C ASP A 20 -0.60 20.14 8.81
N ALA A 21 -1.37 20.42 9.85
CA ALA A 21 -2.28 19.45 10.46
C ALA A 21 -3.44 19.02 9.54
N VAL A 22 -3.91 19.93 8.67
CA VAL A 22 -4.98 19.63 7.71
C VAL A 22 -4.46 18.69 6.63
N GLN A 23 -3.25 18.95 6.11
CA GLN A 23 -2.60 18.06 5.16
C GLN A 23 -2.28 16.70 5.78
N TRP A 24 -1.84 16.67 7.03
CA TRP A 24 -1.67 15.42 7.79
C TRP A 24 -2.96 14.59 7.80
N GLN A 25 -4.05 15.18 8.26
CA GLN A 25 -5.36 14.51 8.31
C GLN A 25 -5.80 14.02 6.94
N ARG A 26 -5.61 14.83 5.90
CA ARG A 26 -5.96 14.45 4.52
C ARG A 26 -5.18 13.22 4.04
N VAL A 27 -3.87 13.17 4.28
CA VAL A 27 -3.04 12.01 3.90
C VAL A 27 -3.49 10.77 4.66
N MET A 28 -3.67 10.86 5.97
CA MET A 28 -4.13 9.74 6.79
C MET A 28 -5.53 9.27 6.37
N HIS A 29 -6.42 10.19 6.06
CA HIS A 29 -7.77 9.85 5.61
C HIS A 29 -7.75 9.07 4.29
N VAL A 30 -7.03 9.55 3.28
CA VAL A 30 -6.97 8.89 1.97
C VAL A 30 -6.19 7.58 2.02
N ASN A 31 -4.99 7.59 2.64
CA ASN A 31 -4.08 6.46 2.56
C ASN A 31 -4.42 5.33 3.54
N VAL A 32 -5.09 5.63 4.66
CA VAL A 32 -5.35 4.68 5.74
C VAL A 32 -6.84 4.50 5.99
N THR A 33 -7.55 5.59 6.37
CA THR A 33 -8.95 5.49 6.79
C THR A 33 -9.86 4.99 5.67
N ALA A 34 -9.65 5.45 4.43
CA ALA A 34 -10.45 5.01 3.28
C ALA A 34 -10.18 3.52 2.97
N ALA A 35 -8.91 3.07 3.03
CA ALA A 35 -8.58 1.66 2.83
C ALA A 35 -9.22 0.78 3.92
N PHE A 36 -9.14 1.19 5.19
CA PHE A 36 -9.82 0.53 6.30
C PHE A 36 -11.34 0.44 6.07
N ALA A 37 -12.00 1.56 5.76
CA ALA A 37 -13.45 1.60 5.59
C ALA A 37 -13.91 0.73 4.40
N LEU A 38 -13.19 0.76 3.27
CA LEU A 38 -13.48 -0.10 2.13
C LEU A 38 -13.24 -1.58 2.45
N THR A 39 -12.19 -1.90 3.18
CA THR A 39 -11.95 -3.26 3.66
C THR A 39 -13.13 -3.75 4.49
N GLN A 40 -13.56 -2.96 5.49
CA GLN A 40 -14.67 -3.33 6.36
C GLN A 40 -15.97 -3.65 5.60
N VAL A 41 -16.27 -2.85 4.55
CA VAL A 41 -17.48 -3.04 3.72
C VAL A 41 -17.35 -4.24 2.78
N LEU A 42 -16.16 -4.45 2.20
CA LEU A 42 -15.95 -5.46 1.14
C LEU A 42 -15.48 -6.81 1.67
N LEU A 43 -14.96 -6.87 2.90
CA LEU A 43 -14.44 -8.10 3.51
C LEU A 43 -15.43 -9.27 3.49
N PRO A 44 -16.74 -9.07 3.79
CA PRO A 44 -17.72 -10.18 3.71
C PRO A 44 -17.88 -10.75 2.29
N LEU A 45 -17.66 -9.92 1.27
CA LEU A 45 -17.75 -10.37 -0.13
C LEU A 45 -16.48 -11.12 -0.57
N VAL A 46 -15.31 -10.60 -0.20
CA VAL A 46 -14.04 -11.26 -0.53
C VAL A 46 -13.89 -12.56 0.25
N GLY A 47 -14.40 -12.61 1.47
CA GLY A 47 -14.40 -13.82 2.31
C GLY A 47 -15.32 -14.95 1.80
N GLN A 48 -16.19 -14.68 0.82
CA GLN A 48 -17.01 -15.73 0.15
C GLN A 48 -16.25 -16.40 -1.01
N SER A 49 -15.12 -15.85 -1.42
CA SER A 49 -14.30 -16.43 -2.47
C SER A 49 -13.43 -17.56 -1.92
N ASP A 50 -13.35 -18.67 -2.64
CA ASP A 50 -12.43 -19.78 -2.32
C ASP A 50 -10.95 -19.38 -2.48
N ASP A 51 -10.68 -18.22 -3.09
CA ASP A 51 -9.34 -17.72 -3.36
C ASP A 51 -9.23 -16.19 -3.14
N GLY A 52 -9.88 -15.69 -2.10
CA GLY A 52 -9.93 -14.27 -1.76
C GLY A 52 -8.53 -13.67 -1.50
N SER A 53 -8.27 -12.46 -2.03
CA SER A 53 -6.99 -11.76 -1.85
C SER A 53 -7.17 -10.26 -1.64
N ILE A 54 -6.52 -9.72 -0.64
CA ILE A 54 -6.48 -8.28 -0.33
C ILE A 54 -5.04 -7.80 -0.40
N ILE A 55 -4.78 -6.80 -1.22
CA ILE A 55 -3.45 -6.22 -1.40
C ILE A 55 -3.48 -4.75 -1.01
N PHE A 56 -2.54 -4.36 -0.17
CA PHE A 56 -2.28 -2.96 0.16
C PHE A 56 -1.00 -2.48 -0.54
N THR A 57 -1.08 -1.41 -1.32
CA THR A 57 0.10 -0.76 -1.89
C THR A 57 0.81 0.05 -0.82
N SER A 58 1.97 -0.43 -0.40
CA SER A 58 2.86 0.16 0.60
C SER A 58 3.97 1.01 -0.06
N SER A 59 5.08 1.14 0.60
CA SER A 59 6.27 1.86 0.13
C SER A 59 7.47 1.48 1.00
N GLY A 60 8.68 1.63 0.49
CA GLY A 60 9.89 1.48 1.30
C GLY A 60 9.92 2.38 2.54
N VAL A 61 9.29 3.58 2.46
CA VAL A 61 9.16 4.48 3.64
C VAL A 61 8.08 4.04 4.62
N GLY A 62 7.32 3.00 4.33
CA GLY A 62 6.42 2.32 5.27
C GLY A 62 7.12 1.27 6.13
N ARG A 63 8.38 0.94 5.82
CA ARG A 63 9.23 0.00 6.57
C ARG A 63 10.40 0.71 7.25
N THR A 64 10.88 1.81 6.67
CA THR A 64 11.97 2.63 7.22
C THR A 64 11.64 4.09 7.07
N GLY A 65 11.48 4.80 8.20
CA GLY A 65 11.16 6.23 8.21
C GLY A 65 12.31 7.05 7.61
N ARG A 66 11.94 8.10 6.87
CA ARG A 66 12.89 9.07 6.31
C ARG A 66 12.48 10.48 6.64
N ALA A 67 13.45 11.33 6.93
CA ALA A 67 13.23 12.75 7.15
C ALA A 67 12.46 13.40 5.99
N PHE A 68 11.55 14.31 6.29
CA PHE A 68 10.71 15.04 5.36
C PHE A 68 9.66 14.22 4.59
N TRP A 69 9.40 12.97 4.99
CA TRP A 69 8.32 12.16 4.41
C TRP A 69 7.02 12.19 5.23
N GLY A 70 7.05 12.83 6.39
CA GLY A 70 5.92 13.23 7.23
C GLY A 70 4.75 12.24 7.25
N ALA A 71 3.56 12.74 6.95
CA ALA A 71 2.32 11.98 6.97
C ALA A 71 2.34 10.79 6.00
N TYR A 72 3.00 10.92 4.83
CA TYR A 72 3.08 9.81 3.88
C TYR A 72 3.77 8.58 4.46
N ALA A 73 4.97 8.76 5.03
CA ALA A 73 5.68 7.63 5.66
C ALA A 73 4.85 7.01 6.77
N VAL A 74 4.30 7.82 7.69
CA VAL A 74 3.45 7.32 8.77
C VAL A 74 2.22 6.59 8.24
N SER A 75 1.58 7.10 7.20
CA SER A 75 0.44 6.42 6.57
C SER A 75 0.82 5.05 5.99
N LYS A 76 2.02 4.91 5.42
CA LYS A 76 2.49 3.63 4.87
C LYS A 76 2.91 2.64 5.96
N PHE A 77 3.46 3.10 7.10
CA PHE A 77 3.59 2.27 8.30
C PHE A 77 2.24 1.78 8.82
N ALA A 78 1.24 2.66 8.86
CA ALA A 78 -0.11 2.28 9.25
C ALA A 78 -0.73 1.27 8.28
N THR A 79 -0.48 1.40 6.97
CA THR A 79 -0.90 0.44 5.94
C THR A 79 -0.28 -0.94 6.17
N GLU A 80 1.03 -1.00 6.45
CA GLU A 80 1.72 -2.26 6.79
C GLU A 80 1.12 -2.89 8.07
N GLY A 81 0.88 -2.09 9.10
CA GLY A 81 0.25 -2.56 10.34
C GLY A 81 -1.17 -3.08 10.13
N LEU A 82 -2.00 -2.35 9.35
CA LEU A 82 -3.36 -2.78 9.01
C LEU A 82 -3.36 -4.13 8.27
N SER A 83 -2.45 -4.29 7.31
CA SER A 83 -2.30 -5.54 6.58
C SER A 83 -1.93 -6.71 7.48
N GLN A 84 -0.99 -6.50 8.42
CA GLN A 84 -0.56 -7.54 9.36
C GLN A 84 -1.68 -7.96 10.32
N VAL A 85 -2.41 -7.00 10.89
CA VAL A 85 -3.54 -7.26 11.77
C VAL A 85 -4.61 -8.06 11.04
N LEU A 86 -5.01 -7.61 9.84
CA LEU A 86 -6.04 -8.28 9.05
C LEU A 86 -5.60 -9.68 8.61
N ALA A 87 -4.33 -9.87 8.26
CA ALA A 87 -3.78 -11.18 7.91
C ALA A 87 -3.82 -12.16 9.09
N ASP A 88 -3.55 -11.68 10.31
CA ASP A 88 -3.59 -12.50 11.52
C ASP A 88 -5.03 -12.88 11.91
N GLU A 89 -5.96 -11.93 11.80
CA GLU A 89 -7.40 -12.17 12.03
C GLU A 89 -7.99 -13.23 11.08
N HIS A 90 -7.43 -13.37 9.87
CA HIS A 90 -7.89 -14.29 8.84
C HIS A 90 -6.95 -15.47 8.56
N ARG A 91 -6.03 -15.75 9.47
CA ARG A 91 -4.98 -16.78 9.29
C ARG A 91 -5.54 -18.18 9.03
N GLU A 92 -6.59 -18.56 9.75
CA GLU A 92 -7.17 -19.91 9.68
C GLU A 92 -8.23 -20.03 8.57
N SER A 93 -8.88 -18.92 8.23
CA SER A 93 -9.95 -18.90 7.22
C SER A 93 -10.19 -17.48 6.74
N GLY A 94 -10.42 -17.31 5.45
CA GLY A 94 -10.68 -15.99 4.85
C GLY A 94 -9.66 -15.61 3.78
N PRO A 95 -9.67 -14.37 3.33
CA PRO A 95 -8.79 -13.92 2.27
C PRO A 95 -7.33 -13.84 2.72
N ARG A 96 -6.42 -14.07 1.79
CA ARG A 96 -5.00 -13.73 1.96
C ARG A 96 -4.84 -12.21 1.99
N VAL A 97 -3.99 -11.70 2.85
CA VAL A 97 -3.77 -10.25 2.99
C VAL A 97 -2.29 -9.95 2.94
N ASN A 98 -1.86 -9.13 1.99
CA ASN A 98 -0.45 -8.83 1.79
C ASN A 98 -0.23 -7.34 1.46
N CYS A 99 0.99 -6.86 1.67
CA CYS A 99 1.47 -5.58 1.18
C CYS A 99 2.36 -5.74 -0.05
N VAL A 100 2.35 -4.75 -0.94
CA VAL A 100 3.32 -4.61 -2.02
C VAL A 100 4.00 -3.25 -1.94
N ASN A 101 5.32 -3.23 -1.85
CA ASN A 101 6.12 -2.05 -2.12
C ASN A 101 6.43 -2.00 -3.62
N PRO A 102 5.85 -1.05 -4.38
CA PRO A 102 6.06 -0.95 -5.81
C PRO A 102 7.47 -0.49 -6.19
N GLY A 103 8.25 0.03 -5.23
CA GLY A 103 9.53 0.66 -5.50
C GLY A 103 9.41 2.00 -6.24
N ALA A 104 10.51 2.41 -6.88
CA ALA A 104 10.57 3.64 -7.66
C ALA A 104 9.89 3.44 -9.02
N THR A 105 8.63 3.84 -9.15
CA THR A 105 7.80 3.61 -10.33
C THR A 105 7.51 4.94 -11.03
N ARG A 106 7.49 4.95 -12.37
CA ARG A 106 7.25 6.11 -13.25
C ARG A 106 5.80 6.59 -13.12
N THR A 107 5.52 7.40 -12.10
CA THR A 107 4.20 7.96 -11.79
C THR A 107 4.27 9.47 -11.56
N GLY A 108 3.10 10.13 -11.57
CA GLY A 108 3.00 11.54 -11.18
C GLY A 108 3.42 11.78 -9.73
N MET A 109 3.11 10.86 -8.81
CA MET A 109 3.54 10.93 -7.42
C MET A 109 5.08 10.87 -7.30
N ARG A 110 5.73 9.99 -8.07
CA ARG A 110 7.20 9.90 -8.10
C ARG A 110 7.83 11.17 -8.61
N LEU A 111 7.29 11.74 -9.68
CA LEU A 111 7.75 13.04 -10.21
C LEU A 111 7.63 14.16 -9.18
N ALA A 112 6.51 14.22 -8.45
CA ALA A 112 6.33 15.22 -7.38
C ALA A 112 7.34 15.03 -6.24
N ALA A 113 7.67 13.77 -5.88
CA ALA A 113 8.64 13.46 -4.83
C ALA A 113 10.09 13.74 -5.24
N PHE A 114 10.44 13.52 -6.50
CA PHE A 114 11.80 13.60 -7.06
C PHE A 114 11.80 14.26 -8.45
N PRO A 115 11.62 15.60 -8.53
CA PRO A 115 11.48 16.27 -9.83
C PRO A 115 12.71 16.20 -10.74
N ALA A 116 13.90 16.01 -10.17
CA ALA A 116 15.18 15.95 -10.90
C ALA A 116 15.60 14.50 -11.26
N GLU A 117 14.78 13.49 -10.94
CA GLU A 117 15.11 12.10 -11.23
C GLU A 117 14.88 11.76 -12.70
N ASP A 118 15.79 10.97 -13.28
CA ASP A 118 15.61 10.46 -14.63
C ASP A 118 14.42 9.49 -14.67
N ARG A 119 13.36 9.91 -15.33
CA ARG A 119 12.13 9.15 -15.44
C ARG A 119 12.25 7.91 -16.33
N ASP A 120 13.15 7.95 -17.30
CA ASP A 120 13.31 6.84 -18.25
C ASP A 120 14.10 5.67 -17.64
N ALA A 121 14.82 5.93 -16.55
CA ALA A 121 15.46 4.90 -15.74
C ALA A 121 14.48 4.18 -14.78
N LEU A 122 13.23 4.67 -14.63
CA LEU A 122 12.24 4.09 -13.74
C LEU A 122 11.38 3.06 -14.44
N LYS A 123 11.05 1.98 -13.74
CA LYS A 123 10.04 1.02 -14.20
C LYS A 123 8.67 1.69 -14.39
N THR A 124 7.94 1.27 -15.39
CA THR A 124 6.56 1.69 -15.60
C THR A 124 5.61 0.96 -14.65
N PRO A 125 4.37 1.45 -14.47
CA PRO A 125 3.35 0.72 -13.70
C PRO A 125 3.11 -0.70 -14.23
N GLU A 126 3.18 -0.92 -15.53
CA GLU A 126 2.97 -2.22 -16.17
C GLU A 126 4.07 -3.22 -15.80
N GLU A 127 5.31 -2.75 -15.66
CA GLU A 127 6.46 -3.60 -15.33
C GLU A 127 6.46 -4.12 -13.88
N ILE A 128 5.65 -3.52 -13.01
CA ILE A 128 5.50 -3.97 -11.61
C ILE A 128 4.24 -4.81 -11.38
N LEU A 129 3.35 -4.93 -12.36
CA LEU A 129 2.12 -5.72 -12.25
C LEU A 129 2.32 -7.20 -11.93
N PRO A 130 3.41 -7.88 -12.37
CA PRO A 130 3.56 -9.32 -12.08
C PRO A 130 3.42 -9.68 -10.61
N THR A 131 3.95 -8.88 -9.67
CA THR A 131 3.80 -9.13 -8.23
C THR A 131 2.34 -9.01 -7.76
N TYR A 132 1.59 -8.03 -8.27
CA TYR A 132 0.17 -7.89 -7.97
C TYR A 132 -0.64 -9.05 -8.54
N MET A 133 -0.38 -9.44 -9.78
CA MET A 133 -1.05 -10.56 -10.44
C MET A 133 -0.78 -11.89 -9.73
N TYR A 134 0.46 -12.11 -9.30
CA TYR A 134 0.82 -13.26 -8.47
C TYR A 134 -0.01 -13.31 -7.19
N LEU A 135 -0.08 -12.20 -6.45
CA LEU A 135 -0.81 -12.15 -5.17
C LEU A 135 -2.34 -12.23 -5.35
N LEU A 136 -2.89 -11.80 -6.48
CA LEU A 136 -4.31 -11.95 -6.79
C LEU A 136 -4.67 -13.36 -7.27
N GLY A 137 -3.70 -14.08 -7.83
CA GLY A 137 -3.91 -15.41 -8.41
C GLY A 137 -3.73 -16.55 -7.41
N SER A 138 -4.15 -17.75 -7.85
CA SER A 138 -4.06 -18.98 -7.07
C SER A 138 -2.63 -19.44 -6.75
N ASP A 139 -1.65 -18.97 -7.50
CA ASP A 139 -0.23 -19.32 -7.30
C ASP A 139 0.34 -18.81 -5.97
N SER A 140 -0.34 -17.83 -5.37
CA SER A 140 0.01 -17.28 -4.05
C SER A 140 -0.78 -17.88 -2.89
N ARG A 141 -1.45 -19.03 -3.08
CA ARG A 141 -2.14 -19.73 -1.99
C ARG A 141 -1.19 -20.03 -0.84
N GLY A 142 -1.60 -19.67 0.37
CA GLY A 142 -0.77 -19.77 1.57
C GLY A 142 0.17 -18.58 1.82
N VAL A 143 0.27 -17.62 0.90
CA VAL A 143 1.03 -16.38 1.10
C VAL A 143 0.13 -15.31 1.71
N THR A 144 0.26 -15.09 3.00
CA THR A 144 -0.49 -14.05 3.74
C THR A 144 0.41 -13.40 4.79
N GLY A 145 0.12 -12.16 5.18
CA GLY A 145 0.88 -11.39 6.15
C GLY A 145 2.25 -10.94 5.67
N GLN A 146 2.50 -11.00 4.35
CA GLN A 146 3.79 -10.65 3.77
C GLN A 146 3.79 -9.23 3.21
N SER A 147 4.99 -8.65 3.16
CA SER A 147 5.24 -7.37 2.50
C SER A 147 6.32 -7.58 1.42
N LEU A 148 5.88 -7.67 0.16
CA LEU A 148 6.71 -8.01 -0.99
C LEU A 148 7.20 -6.76 -1.71
N ASP A 149 8.36 -6.87 -2.34
CA ASP A 149 8.86 -5.86 -3.27
C ASP A 149 8.51 -6.25 -4.71
N ALA A 150 8.05 -5.27 -5.50
CA ALA A 150 7.71 -5.50 -6.92
C ALA A 150 8.91 -5.26 -7.86
N GLN A 151 10.06 -4.83 -7.32
CA GLN A 151 11.30 -4.63 -8.08
C GLN A 151 12.53 -4.72 -7.17
#